data_b24e477ab12fcf77ccd9c7a4a5253b4a
#
_entry.id   b24e477ab12fcf77ccd9c7a4a5253b4a
#
_cell.length_a   1.000
_cell.length_b   1.000
_cell.length_c   1.000
_cell.angle_alpha   90.00
_cell.angle_beta   90.00
_cell.angle_gamma   90.00
#
_symmetry.space_group_name_H-M   'P 1'
#
loop_
_entity.id
_entity.type
_entity.pdbx_description
1 polymer ?
#
loop_
_entity_poly.entity_id
_entity_poly.type
_entity_poly.pdbx_seq_one_letter_code
_entity_poly.pdbx_strand_id
1 'polypeptide(L)'
;MLKRWCAVPALLMTLSGLAWAADCPEVLQGSLPKLRAKESIDLCQRYADKPLVVVNTASFCGFAPQFEGLEALNQRYKGQGLEILGVPSNDFKQESKDSAETAKVCYANYGVTFTMTEPQRVRGDDATHLFKVLARQTSAPKWNFYKYVVDRQGKVIASFSSLTKPDDPEFIAAVEKALASPSLVSTP
;
A
#
# COMPACT_ATOMS: atom_id res chain seq x y z
N MET A 1 -18.28 12.72 -74.17
CA MET A 1 -18.98 12.22 -72.94
C MET A 1 -17.96 12.01 -71.83
N LEU A 2 -17.80 13.00 -70.96
CA LEU A 2 -16.84 12.89 -69.79
C LEU A 2 -17.63 12.39 -68.60
N LYS A 3 -17.25 11.20 -68.08
CA LYS A 3 -17.75 10.70 -66.80
C LYS A 3 -16.89 11.29 -65.64
N ARG A 4 -17.54 12.16 -64.85
CA ARG A 4 -16.95 12.69 -63.59
C ARG A 4 -17.15 11.65 -62.50
N TRP A 5 -16.02 11.13 -61.93
CA TRP A 5 -16.02 10.31 -60.74
C TRP A 5 -16.00 11.23 -59.51
N CYS A 6 -17.05 11.16 -58.73
CA CYS A 6 -17.08 11.80 -57.41
C CYS A 6 -16.35 10.88 -56.41
N ALA A 7 -15.19 11.32 -55.92
CA ALA A 7 -14.50 10.70 -54.80
C ALA A 7 -15.16 11.18 -53.50
N VAL A 8 -15.71 10.24 -52.72
CA VAL A 8 -16.24 10.49 -51.40
C VAL A 8 -15.07 10.30 -50.41
N PRO A 9 -14.71 11.30 -49.59
CA PRO A 9 -13.67 11.12 -48.57
C PRO A 9 -14.24 10.27 -47.42
N ALA A 10 -13.60 9.14 -47.17
CA ALA A 10 -13.86 8.34 -45.98
C ALA A 10 -13.32 9.08 -44.73
N LEU A 11 -14.24 9.56 -43.91
CA LEU A 11 -13.94 10.17 -42.63
C LEU A 11 -13.55 9.06 -41.64
N LEU A 12 -12.26 8.86 -41.40
CA LEU A 12 -11.73 8.00 -40.35
C LEU A 12 -12.02 8.65 -38.98
N MET A 13 -13.09 8.24 -38.31
CA MET A 13 -13.32 8.56 -36.91
C MET A 13 -12.31 7.75 -36.04
N THR A 14 -11.27 8.43 -35.60
CA THR A 14 -10.41 7.90 -34.52
C THR A 14 -11.19 7.92 -33.21
N LEU A 15 -11.66 6.76 -32.77
CA LEU A 15 -12.13 6.59 -31.38
C LEU A 15 -10.92 6.79 -30.46
N SER A 16 -10.75 8.00 -29.96
CA SER A 16 -9.87 8.28 -28.83
C SER A 16 -10.50 7.60 -27.62
N GLY A 17 -10.01 6.41 -27.28
CA GLY A 17 -10.37 5.73 -26.05
C GLY A 17 -9.98 6.64 -24.88
N LEU A 18 -10.97 7.22 -24.20
CA LEU A 18 -10.79 7.83 -22.89
C LEU A 18 -10.34 6.70 -21.95
N ALA A 19 -9.04 6.60 -21.71
CA ALA A 19 -8.54 5.83 -20.60
C ALA A 19 -9.12 6.49 -19.34
N TRP A 20 -10.11 5.87 -18.73
CA TRP A 20 -10.59 6.27 -17.41
C TRP A 20 -9.43 6.07 -16.45
N ALA A 21 -8.86 7.17 -15.97
CA ALA A 21 -7.98 7.11 -14.82
C ALA A 21 -8.83 6.52 -13.68
N ALA A 22 -8.47 5.34 -13.20
CA ALA A 22 -9.16 4.72 -12.09
C ALA A 22 -9.14 5.73 -10.94
N ASP A 23 -10.33 6.06 -10.40
CA ASP A 23 -10.43 6.98 -9.28
C ASP A 23 -9.59 6.46 -8.12
N CYS A 24 -8.74 7.34 -7.57
CA CYS A 24 -7.86 6.97 -6.46
C CYS A 24 -8.69 6.56 -5.24
N PRO A 25 -8.56 5.32 -4.74
CA PRO A 25 -9.25 4.90 -3.53
C PRO A 25 -8.98 5.86 -2.35
N GLU A 26 -10.01 6.16 -1.56
CA GLU A 26 -9.90 7.10 -0.43
C GLU A 26 -8.72 6.80 0.49
N VAL A 27 -8.47 5.51 0.77
CA VAL A 27 -7.38 5.06 1.64
C VAL A 27 -5.99 5.41 1.10
N LEU A 28 -5.86 5.62 -0.21
CA LEU A 28 -4.60 5.95 -0.89
C LEU A 28 -4.46 7.43 -1.23
N GLN A 29 -5.39 8.30 -0.79
CA GLN A 29 -5.28 9.73 -1.04
C GLN A 29 -4.18 10.36 -0.18
N GLY A 30 -3.34 11.19 -0.83
CA GLY A 30 -2.24 11.91 -0.19
C GLY A 30 -0.89 11.25 -0.36
N SER A 31 0.11 11.82 0.32
CA SER A 31 1.51 11.38 0.23
C SER A 31 2.14 11.26 1.62
N LEU A 32 3.12 10.38 1.74
CA LEU A 32 3.91 10.19 2.96
C LEU A 32 5.40 10.32 2.66
N PRO A 33 6.19 10.96 3.53
CA PRO A 33 7.64 11.05 3.35
C PRO A 33 8.25 9.64 3.37
N LYS A 34 9.11 9.32 2.39
CA LYS A 34 9.81 8.05 2.33
C LYS A 34 11.01 8.05 3.28
N LEU A 35 11.21 6.97 4.01
CA LEU A 35 12.27 6.85 5.00
C LEU A 35 13.65 7.11 4.37
N ARG A 36 14.39 8.08 4.94
CA ARG A 36 15.74 8.49 4.51
C ARG A 36 15.84 8.94 3.05
N ALA A 37 14.74 9.43 2.48
CA ALA A 37 14.72 10.00 1.14
C ALA A 37 14.24 11.46 1.17
N LYS A 38 14.59 12.24 0.14
CA LYS A 38 14.06 13.61 -0.04
C LYS A 38 12.65 13.61 -0.67
N GLU A 39 12.26 12.50 -1.25
CA GLU A 39 10.99 12.31 -1.96
C GLU A 39 9.88 11.84 -1.02
N SER A 40 8.65 12.17 -1.36
CA SER A 40 7.45 11.62 -0.76
C SER A 40 6.86 10.54 -1.67
N ILE A 41 6.21 9.56 -1.05
CA ILE A 41 5.46 8.51 -1.73
C ILE A 41 4.07 9.05 -1.97
N ASP A 42 3.69 9.32 -3.21
CA ASP A 42 2.29 9.48 -3.59
C ASP A 42 1.63 8.11 -3.50
N LEU A 43 0.72 7.96 -2.54
CA LEU A 43 0.12 6.65 -2.25
C LEU A 43 -0.75 6.16 -3.40
N CYS A 44 -1.47 7.07 -4.06
CA CYS A 44 -2.29 6.72 -5.20
C CYS A 44 -1.44 6.24 -6.38
N GLN A 45 -0.46 7.04 -6.78
CA GLN A 45 0.42 6.69 -7.89
C GLN A 45 1.17 5.38 -7.64
N ARG A 46 1.53 5.10 -6.39
CA ARG A 46 2.34 3.93 -6.03
C ARG A 46 1.52 2.66 -5.86
N TYR A 47 0.28 2.76 -5.30
CA TYR A 47 -0.47 1.60 -4.80
C TYR A 47 -1.88 1.43 -5.42
N ALA A 48 -2.37 2.36 -6.26
CA ALA A 48 -3.65 2.16 -6.92
C ALA A 48 -3.67 0.87 -7.73
N ASP A 49 -4.78 0.16 -7.69
CA ASP A 49 -4.98 -1.15 -8.35
C ASP A 49 -4.00 -2.25 -7.90
N LYS A 50 -3.45 -2.13 -6.69
CA LYS A 50 -2.56 -3.14 -6.11
C LYS A 50 -3.06 -3.61 -4.76
N PRO A 51 -3.03 -4.91 -4.47
CA PRO A 51 -3.25 -5.39 -3.11
C PRO A 51 -2.12 -4.90 -2.21
N LEU A 52 -2.48 -4.37 -1.04
CA LEU A 52 -1.55 -3.69 -0.15
C LEU A 52 -1.68 -4.21 1.28
N VAL A 53 -0.55 -4.51 1.91
CA VAL A 53 -0.46 -4.67 3.36
C VAL A 53 0.11 -3.39 3.97
N VAL A 54 -0.65 -2.75 4.85
CA VAL A 54 -0.16 -1.62 5.66
C VAL A 54 0.13 -2.12 7.07
N VAL A 55 1.32 -1.81 7.59
CA VAL A 55 1.72 -2.18 8.94
C VAL A 55 2.34 -0.98 9.66
N ASN A 56 1.84 -0.64 10.87
CA ASN A 56 2.52 0.32 11.72
C ASN A 56 3.63 -0.37 12.50
N THR A 57 4.84 0.18 12.44
CA THR A 57 6.05 -0.45 13.00
C THR A 57 6.66 0.39 14.12
N ALA A 58 7.62 -0.19 14.85
CA ALA A 58 8.48 0.54 15.78
C ALA A 58 9.78 -0.22 15.99
N SER A 59 10.89 0.53 16.04
CA SER A 59 12.26 0.00 16.10
C SER A 59 12.58 -0.75 17.39
N PHE A 60 12.01 -0.32 18.53
CA PHE A 60 12.31 -0.86 19.87
C PHE A 60 11.16 -1.69 20.44
N CYS A 61 10.31 -2.21 19.56
CA CYS A 61 9.17 -3.04 19.93
C CYS A 61 9.58 -4.51 20.04
N GLY A 62 9.05 -5.22 21.03
CA GLY A 62 9.24 -6.67 21.13
C GLY A 62 8.69 -7.47 19.95
N PHE A 63 7.85 -6.86 19.10
CA PHE A 63 7.36 -7.43 17.85
C PHE A 63 8.23 -7.12 16.64
N ALA A 64 9.35 -6.36 16.78
CA ALA A 64 10.24 -6.05 15.66
C ALA A 64 10.76 -7.29 14.87
N PRO A 65 10.95 -8.47 15.47
CA PRO A 65 11.26 -9.69 14.70
C PRO A 65 10.23 -10.05 13.63
N GLN A 66 9.00 -9.50 13.67
CA GLN A 66 8.02 -9.69 12.59
C GLN A 66 8.43 -9.04 11.26
N PHE A 67 9.42 -8.15 11.24
CA PHE A 67 9.99 -7.65 9.98
C PHE A 67 10.52 -8.78 9.10
N GLU A 68 11.13 -9.81 9.66
CA GLU A 68 11.62 -10.98 8.92
C GLU A 68 10.48 -11.69 8.20
N GLY A 69 9.37 -11.94 8.90
CA GLY A 69 8.19 -12.57 8.32
C GLY A 69 7.48 -11.69 7.28
N LEU A 70 7.43 -10.35 7.50
CA LEU A 70 6.89 -9.40 6.53
C LEU A 70 7.77 -9.35 5.27
N GLU A 71 9.10 -9.39 5.42
CA GLU A 71 9.99 -9.44 4.27
C GLU A 71 9.87 -10.77 3.52
N ALA A 72 9.76 -11.90 4.22
CA ALA A 72 9.50 -13.19 3.59
C ALA A 72 8.17 -13.19 2.80
N LEU A 73 7.12 -12.57 3.36
CA LEU A 73 5.84 -12.36 2.68
C LEU A 73 6.01 -11.50 1.41
N ASN A 74 6.74 -10.39 1.53
CA ASN A 74 7.07 -9.51 0.40
C ASN A 74 7.76 -10.29 -0.71
N GLN A 75 8.82 -11.03 -0.39
CA GLN A 75 9.57 -11.82 -1.39
C GLN A 75 8.69 -12.88 -2.06
N ARG A 76 7.79 -13.53 -1.31
CA ARG A 76 6.88 -14.55 -1.83
C ARG A 76 5.87 -14.01 -2.83
N TYR A 77 5.31 -12.82 -2.56
CA TYR A 77 4.14 -12.34 -3.29
C TYR A 77 4.36 -11.07 -4.14
N LYS A 78 5.51 -10.38 -4.03
CA LYS A 78 5.80 -9.19 -4.86
C LYS A 78 5.70 -9.45 -6.36
N GLY A 79 6.09 -10.65 -6.83
CA GLY A 79 5.96 -11.07 -8.22
C GLY A 79 4.52 -11.26 -8.68
N GLN A 80 3.55 -11.35 -7.74
CA GLN A 80 2.12 -11.42 -7.98
C GLN A 80 1.43 -10.06 -7.80
N GLY A 81 2.22 -9.02 -7.51
CA GLY A 81 1.75 -7.63 -7.37
C GLY A 81 1.40 -7.18 -5.95
N LEU A 82 1.67 -8.01 -4.92
CA LEU A 82 1.55 -7.55 -3.53
C LEU A 82 2.53 -6.42 -3.25
N GLU A 83 2.03 -5.38 -2.59
CA GLU A 83 2.84 -4.31 -2.02
C GLU A 83 2.74 -4.34 -0.48
N ILE A 84 3.83 -3.94 0.19
CA ILE A 84 3.84 -3.73 1.64
C ILE A 84 4.30 -2.30 1.92
N LEU A 85 3.59 -1.62 2.80
CA LEU A 85 3.94 -0.29 3.30
C LEU A 85 4.13 -0.36 4.82
N GLY A 86 5.37 -0.20 5.26
CA GLY A 86 5.71 -0.07 6.66
C GLY A 86 5.69 1.41 7.08
N VAL A 87 4.99 1.69 8.17
CA VAL A 87 4.84 3.04 8.71
C VAL A 87 5.33 3.07 10.15
N PRO A 88 6.59 3.47 10.39
CA PRO A 88 7.11 3.65 11.73
C PRO A 88 6.28 4.67 12.51
N SER A 89 6.06 4.43 13.80
CA SER A 89 5.29 5.36 14.64
C SER A 89 5.77 5.37 16.08
N ASN A 90 5.87 6.58 16.63
CA ASN A 90 6.16 6.76 18.06
C ASN A 90 4.89 6.93 18.93
N ASP A 91 3.72 6.67 18.39
CA ASP A 91 2.46 6.78 19.16
C ASP A 91 2.38 5.83 20.35
N PHE A 92 3.16 4.75 20.31
CA PHE A 92 3.32 3.78 21.40
C PHE A 92 4.67 3.90 22.11
N LYS A 93 5.43 5.00 21.86
CA LYS A 93 6.69 5.35 22.54
C LYS A 93 7.80 4.30 22.39
N GLN A 94 7.82 3.60 21.25
CA GLN A 94 8.82 2.56 20.96
C GLN A 94 9.55 2.79 19.62
N GLU A 95 9.40 3.99 19.00
CA GLU A 95 10.13 4.35 17.78
C GLU A 95 11.25 5.33 18.10
N SER A 96 12.34 5.26 17.33
CA SER A 96 13.45 6.21 17.40
C SER A 96 12.99 7.62 16.99
N LYS A 97 13.61 8.63 17.58
CA LYS A 97 13.50 10.01 17.09
C LYS A 97 14.44 10.27 15.91
N ASP A 98 15.40 9.38 15.67
CA ASP A 98 16.36 9.47 14.58
C ASP A 98 15.98 8.48 13.47
N SER A 99 15.64 9.02 12.30
CA SER A 99 15.31 8.23 11.11
C SER A 99 16.48 7.35 10.63
N ALA A 100 17.73 7.70 10.97
CA ALA A 100 18.87 6.84 10.65
C ALA A 100 18.84 5.56 11.47
N GLU A 101 18.47 5.62 12.75
CA GLU A 101 18.31 4.44 13.58
C GLU A 101 17.11 3.60 13.14
N THR A 102 15.97 4.23 12.81
CA THR A 102 14.83 3.52 12.21
C THR A 102 15.24 2.76 10.96
N ALA A 103 15.95 3.41 10.03
CA ALA A 103 16.44 2.79 8.79
C ALA A 103 17.44 1.66 9.07
N LYS A 104 18.35 1.83 10.04
CA LYS A 104 19.28 0.79 10.44
C LYS A 104 18.55 -0.46 10.95
N VAL A 105 17.53 -0.28 11.80
CA VAL A 105 16.74 -1.41 12.29
C VAL A 105 16.05 -2.13 11.16
N CYS A 106 15.22 -1.46 10.35
CA CYS A 106 14.44 -2.15 9.33
C CYS A 106 15.30 -2.64 8.15
N TYR A 107 16.22 -1.82 7.62
CA TYR A 107 16.97 -2.19 6.41
C TYR A 107 18.21 -3.03 6.71
N ALA A 108 19.05 -2.62 7.69
CA ALA A 108 20.31 -3.31 7.94
C ALA A 108 20.14 -4.55 8.82
N ASN A 109 19.31 -4.48 9.87
CA ASN A 109 19.19 -5.59 10.82
C ASN A 109 18.20 -6.66 10.33
N TYR A 110 17.07 -6.24 9.69
CA TYR A 110 16.03 -7.15 9.24
C TYR A 110 15.94 -7.31 7.72
N GLY A 111 16.77 -6.63 6.95
CA GLY A 111 16.84 -6.79 5.50
C GLY A 111 15.56 -6.38 4.75
N VAL A 112 14.74 -5.49 5.31
CA VAL A 112 13.49 -5.03 4.70
C VAL A 112 13.77 -4.41 3.33
N THR A 113 13.05 -4.86 2.30
CA THR A 113 13.11 -4.32 0.95
C THR A 113 11.82 -3.64 0.50
N PHE A 114 10.71 -3.83 1.21
CA PHE A 114 9.48 -3.12 0.95
C PHE A 114 9.56 -1.66 1.41
N THR A 115 8.59 -0.86 0.97
CA THR A 115 8.58 0.59 1.22
C THR A 115 8.34 0.91 2.70
N MET A 116 9.20 1.79 3.26
CA MET A 116 9.06 2.36 4.60
C MET A 116 8.89 3.88 4.52
N THR A 117 8.07 4.45 5.40
CA THR A 117 7.93 5.90 5.55
C THR A 117 8.82 6.45 6.67
N GLU A 118 9.05 7.77 6.67
CA GLU A 118 9.46 8.45 7.91
C GLU A 118 8.39 8.22 9.00
N PRO A 119 8.75 8.30 10.29
CA PRO A 119 7.80 8.08 11.37
C PRO A 119 6.56 8.97 11.25
N GLN A 120 5.38 8.37 11.39
CA GLN A 120 4.08 9.03 11.23
C GLN A 120 3.19 8.83 12.46
N ARG A 121 2.14 9.68 12.56
CA ARG A 121 1.04 9.47 13.50
C ARG A 121 0.06 8.46 12.92
N VAL A 122 -0.26 7.41 13.69
CA VAL A 122 -1.11 6.29 13.24
C VAL A 122 -2.41 6.17 14.02
N ARG A 123 -2.60 7.00 15.07
CA ARG A 123 -3.81 7.01 15.91
C ARG A 123 -4.14 8.41 16.41
N GLY A 124 -5.40 8.59 16.87
CA GLY A 124 -5.91 9.88 17.35
C GLY A 124 -6.20 10.87 16.23
N ASP A 125 -6.48 12.12 16.62
CA ASP A 125 -6.93 13.17 15.69
C ASP A 125 -5.81 13.60 14.72
N ASP A 126 -4.55 13.43 15.12
CA ASP A 126 -3.37 13.75 14.29
C ASP A 126 -2.93 12.59 13.40
N ALA A 127 -3.64 11.47 13.38
CA ALA A 127 -3.30 10.35 12.49
C ALA A 127 -3.30 10.80 11.03
N THR A 128 -2.39 10.24 10.23
CA THR A 128 -2.39 10.46 8.78
C THR A 128 -3.73 10.09 8.16
N HIS A 129 -4.05 10.65 6.99
CA HIS A 129 -5.28 10.32 6.26
C HIS A 129 -5.40 8.80 6.05
N LEU A 130 -4.33 8.14 5.65
CA LEU A 130 -4.26 6.69 5.50
C LEU A 130 -4.80 5.97 6.76
N PHE A 131 -4.26 6.27 7.95
CA PHE A 131 -4.68 5.58 9.17
C PHE A 131 -6.06 6.00 9.66
N LYS A 132 -6.53 7.22 9.36
CA LYS A 132 -7.92 7.61 9.61
C LYS A 132 -8.90 6.78 8.78
N VAL A 133 -8.60 6.54 7.51
CA VAL A 133 -9.44 5.71 6.64
C VAL A 133 -9.40 4.25 7.06
N LEU A 134 -8.22 3.70 7.35
CA LEU A 134 -8.07 2.33 7.87
C LEU A 134 -8.88 2.13 9.16
N ALA A 135 -8.81 3.11 10.08
CA ALA A 135 -9.56 3.08 11.34
C ALA A 135 -11.08 3.15 11.15
N ARG A 136 -11.56 3.95 10.17
CA ARG A 136 -13.00 4.00 9.85
C ARG A 136 -13.52 2.71 9.24
N GLN A 137 -12.69 2.04 8.43
CA GLN A 137 -13.08 0.77 7.80
C GLN A 137 -13.02 -0.42 8.78
N THR A 138 -12.18 -0.35 9.82
CA THR A 138 -11.99 -1.43 10.81
C THR A 138 -11.80 -0.89 12.23
N SER A 139 -10.57 -0.61 12.63
CA SER A 139 -10.21 0.02 13.91
C SER A 139 -8.82 0.64 13.82
N ALA A 140 -8.56 1.67 14.65
CA ALA A 140 -7.21 2.20 14.81
C ALA A 140 -6.28 1.14 15.43
N PRO A 141 -4.96 1.20 15.14
CA PRO A 141 -4.01 0.26 15.74
C PRO A 141 -3.98 0.45 17.25
N LYS A 142 -4.05 -0.68 17.99
CA LYS A 142 -3.99 -0.70 19.45
C LYS A 142 -2.56 -0.86 19.98
N TRP A 143 -1.64 -1.27 19.11
CA TRP A 143 -0.21 -1.42 19.40
C TRP A 143 0.59 -1.37 18.10
N ASN A 144 1.93 -1.46 18.19
CA ASN A 144 2.82 -1.61 17.05
C ASN A 144 2.60 -2.96 16.33
N PHE A 145 2.92 -3.04 15.06
CA PHE A 145 2.77 -4.22 14.20
C PHE A 145 1.30 -4.69 14.04
N TYR A 146 0.33 -3.75 14.10
CA TYR A 146 -0.99 -3.97 13.52
C TYR A 146 -0.89 -4.01 12.02
N LYS A 147 -1.63 -4.91 11.39
CA LYS A 147 -1.60 -5.13 9.95
C LYS A 147 -2.98 -4.96 9.35
N TYR A 148 -3.06 -4.31 8.20
CA TYR A 148 -4.28 -4.11 7.43
C TYR A 148 -4.05 -4.67 6.05
N VAL A 149 -4.92 -5.55 5.58
CA VAL A 149 -4.90 -6.09 4.23
C VAL A 149 -5.94 -5.35 3.41
N VAL A 150 -5.49 -4.65 2.39
CA VAL A 150 -6.29 -3.79 1.52
C VAL A 150 -6.32 -4.40 0.13
N ASP A 151 -7.52 -4.52 -0.46
CA ASP A 151 -7.69 -5.00 -1.83
C ASP A 151 -7.40 -3.92 -2.88
N ARG A 152 -7.48 -4.29 -4.15
CA ARG A 152 -7.21 -3.37 -5.28
C ARG A 152 -8.17 -2.18 -5.32
N GLN A 153 -9.35 -2.30 -4.74
CA GLN A 153 -10.37 -1.25 -4.65
C GLN A 153 -10.15 -0.29 -3.46
N GLY A 154 -9.11 -0.53 -2.63
CA GLY A 154 -8.84 0.26 -1.44
C GLY A 154 -9.72 -0.11 -0.24
N LYS A 155 -10.40 -1.27 -0.30
CA LYS A 155 -11.20 -1.78 0.81
C LYS A 155 -10.31 -2.61 1.74
N VAL A 156 -10.39 -2.34 3.05
CA VAL A 156 -9.75 -3.20 4.04
C VAL A 156 -10.57 -4.49 4.18
N ILE A 157 -10.00 -5.60 3.74
CA ILE A 157 -10.66 -6.91 3.79
C ILE A 157 -10.35 -7.68 5.07
N ALA A 158 -9.28 -7.31 5.76
CA ALA A 158 -8.94 -7.86 7.08
C ALA A 158 -8.00 -6.94 7.84
N SER A 159 -8.07 -6.97 9.18
CA SER A 159 -7.08 -6.34 10.06
C SER A 159 -6.65 -7.31 11.15
N PHE A 160 -5.39 -7.25 11.53
CA PHE A 160 -4.78 -8.21 12.46
C PHE A 160 -4.02 -7.48 13.55
N SER A 161 -4.10 -8.01 14.76
CA SER A 161 -3.36 -7.49 15.90
C SER A 161 -1.86 -7.78 15.80
N SER A 162 -1.09 -7.19 16.71
CA SER A 162 0.35 -7.46 16.85
C SER A 162 0.66 -8.94 17.10
N LEU A 163 -0.27 -9.69 17.69
CA LEU A 163 -0.08 -11.10 18.05
C LEU A 163 -0.13 -12.03 16.83
N THR A 164 -0.85 -11.64 15.78
CA THR A 164 -0.90 -12.40 14.53
C THR A 164 0.42 -12.23 13.78
N LYS A 165 1.14 -13.32 13.59
CA LYS A 165 2.41 -13.30 12.86
C LYS A 165 2.20 -13.20 11.35
N PRO A 166 3.22 -12.74 10.58
CA PRO A 166 3.11 -12.67 9.12
C PRO A 166 2.99 -14.02 8.40
N ASP A 167 3.32 -15.12 9.06
CA ASP A 167 3.19 -16.50 8.57
C ASP A 167 1.90 -17.21 9.05
N ASP A 168 1.05 -16.50 9.79
CA ASP A 168 -0.22 -17.02 10.27
C ASP A 168 -1.14 -17.39 9.08
N PRO A 169 -1.75 -18.58 9.08
CA PRO A 169 -2.61 -19.02 7.98
C PRO A 169 -3.78 -18.07 7.66
N GLU A 170 -4.40 -17.43 8.68
CA GLU A 170 -5.49 -16.49 8.46
C GLU A 170 -4.98 -15.20 7.80
N PHE A 171 -3.79 -14.72 8.20
CA PHE A 171 -3.18 -13.56 7.56
C PHE A 171 -2.79 -13.86 6.10
N ILE A 172 -2.17 -15.00 5.84
CA ILE A 172 -1.83 -15.44 4.48
C ILE A 172 -3.09 -15.57 3.61
N ALA A 173 -4.16 -16.19 4.12
CA ALA A 173 -5.42 -16.31 3.38
C ALA A 173 -6.03 -14.95 3.03
N ALA A 174 -5.94 -13.96 3.93
CA ALA A 174 -6.39 -12.60 3.64
C ALA A 174 -5.54 -11.93 2.54
N VAL A 175 -4.22 -12.12 2.56
CA VAL A 175 -3.31 -11.62 1.52
C VAL A 175 -3.63 -12.25 0.17
N GLU A 176 -3.82 -13.57 0.11
CA GLU A 176 -4.17 -14.29 -1.12
C GLU A 176 -5.54 -13.86 -1.65
N LYS A 177 -6.51 -13.59 -0.77
CA LYS A 177 -7.79 -13.00 -1.15
C LYS A 177 -7.64 -11.61 -1.76
N ALA A 178 -6.77 -10.75 -1.20
CA ALA A 178 -6.48 -9.43 -1.77
C ALA A 178 -5.83 -9.54 -3.16
N LEU A 179 -4.91 -10.48 -3.34
CA LEU A 179 -4.27 -10.76 -4.63
C LEU A 179 -5.28 -11.20 -5.70
N ALA A 180 -6.29 -11.98 -5.30
CA ALA A 180 -7.35 -12.47 -6.19
C ALA A 180 -8.44 -11.42 -6.46
N SER A 181 -8.40 -10.23 -5.84
CA SER A 181 -9.39 -9.18 -6.09
C SER A 181 -9.30 -8.67 -7.54
N PRO A 182 -10.44 -8.34 -8.18
CA PRO A 182 -10.44 -7.90 -9.58
C PRO A 182 -9.67 -6.58 -9.74
N SER A 183 -8.98 -6.43 -10.88
CA SER A 183 -8.33 -5.16 -11.25
C SER A 183 -9.38 -4.06 -11.48
N LEU A 184 -9.04 -2.82 -11.13
CA LEU A 184 -9.84 -1.63 -11.44
C LEU A 184 -9.78 -1.29 -12.94
N VAL A 185 -8.72 -1.74 -13.63
CA VAL A 185 -8.57 -1.56 -15.08
C VAL A 185 -9.15 -2.79 -15.76
N SER A 186 -10.35 -2.65 -16.34
CA SER A 186 -10.91 -3.68 -17.21
C SER A 186 -9.98 -3.83 -18.41
N THR A 187 -9.33 -4.99 -18.55
CA THR A 187 -8.66 -5.34 -19.82
C THR A 187 -9.75 -5.48 -20.88
N PRO A 188 -9.61 -4.78 -22.03
CA PRO A 188 -10.58 -4.88 -23.12
C PRO A 188 -10.59 -6.28 -23.75
#